data_5a182f9e4893523af307bc8645f4aeb0
#
_entry.id   5a182f9e4893523af307bc8645f4aeb0
#
_cell.length_a   1.000
_cell.length_b   1.000
_cell.length_c   1.000
_cell.angle_alpha   90.00
_cell.angle_beta   90.00
_cell.angle_gamma   90.00
#
_symmetry.space_group_name_H-M   'P 1'
#
loop_
_entity.id
_entity.type
_entity.pdbx_description
1 polymer ?
#
loop_
_entity_poly.entity_id
_entity_poly.type
_entity_poly.pdbx_seq_one_letter_code
_entity_poly.pdbx_strand_id
1 'polypeptide(L)'
;MTDVRIDAWEDDETGSGFLPHRSNRVRIIGRGDTMSLDGVPSMHSFIDRQLADIVSEVTREAYFKVECNPRYKGILPYAVQYGESGFEFLNRLSRIYGEPFFYDGRTLFFGVPHTADCEKLFFDSDIVSXYDGRTLFFGVPHTADCEKLFFDSDIVSLRTCASAVPRRYAHYDYVAADDKFLRFPSEDSVPGGNPLIDNIAHRSDRLFPEKGTLPSNSPVYTEFNLSDLTAQRGADAVGRMLRIEGVTKTCRLRPGGVIDVLFPERMDVPALGKFRITSLYHRIEKNGDYTNWFTASPALIDCVPEAYAPEVKAYPEMAIVYPKGQGRVRVQFDWQKPKGLSTNWIRVQTPDAGTSGTVTANRGFVSIPEEGDQVMVGFEYGDPHRPYVTGSLFHETFEK
;
A
#
# COMPACT_ATOMS: atom_id res chain seq x y z
N MET A 1 1.31 -1.38 -10.21
CA MET A 1 0.95 -1.94 -11.54
C MET A 1 2.23 -2.13 -12.34
N THR A 2 2.53 -3.33 -12.77
CA THR A 2 3.74 -3.61 -13.53
C THR A 2 3.39 -3.64 -15.01
N ASP A 3 3.64 -2.52 -15.70
CA ASP A 3 3.47 -2.44 -17.14
C ASP A 3 4.76 -2.90 -17.81
N VAL A 4 4.67 -3.92 -18.65
CA VAL A 4 5.75 -4.34 -19.51
C VAL A 4 5.48 -3.76 -20.90
N ARG A 5 6.35 -2.90 -21.35
CA ARG A 5 6.28 -2.34 -22.71
C ARG A 5 7.43 -2.91 -23.53
N ILE A 6 7.11 -3.51 -24.64
CA ILE A 6 8.10 -3.98 -25.61
C ILE A 6 7.90 -3.14 -26.88
N ASP A 7 8.79 -2.21 -27.10
CA ASP A 7 8.80 -1.38 -28.32
C ASP A 7 9.89 -1.90 -29.24
N ALA A 8 9.50 -2.48 -30.36
CA ALA A 8 10.43 -2.88 -31.41
C ALA A 8 10.49 -1.77 -32.46
N TRP A 9 11.63 -1.11 -32.55
CA TRP A 9 11.88 -0.05 -33.53
C TRP A 9 12.85 -0.56 -34.58
N GLU A 10 12.53 -0.38 -35.83
CA GLU A 10 13.43 -0.58 -36.93
C GLU A 10 13.69 0.81 -37.54
N ASP A 11 14.87 1.35 -37.23
CA ASP A 11 15.31 2.60 -37.87
C ASP A 11 15.89 2.28 -39.24
N ASP A 12 15.21 2.79 -40.25
CA ASP A 12 15.71 2.68 -41.62
C ASP A 12 16.57 3.91 -41.92
N GLU A 13 17.86 3.83 -41.59
CA GLU A 13 18.85 4.87 -41.94
C GLU A 13 19.57 4.55 -43.22
N THR A 14 18.90 4.05 -44.24
CA THR A 14 19.57 3.95 -45.54
C THR A 14 18.70 4.56 -46.63
N GLY A 15 19.01 5.82 -46.92
CA GLY A 15 18.40 6.53 -48.03
C GLY A 15 18.83 5.98 -49.36
N SER A 16 18.22 4.90 -49.82
CA SER A 16 18.28 4.52 -51.23
C SER A 16 16.84 4.23 -51.65
N GLY A 17 16.33 5.15 -52.46
CA GLY A 17 14.93 5.07 -52.89
C GLY A 17 14.64 3.91 -53.80
N PHE A 18 13.96 2.94 -53.27
CA PHE A 18 13.09 2.06 -54.07
C PHE A 18 12.12 1.31 -53.11
N LEU A 19 10.83 1.69 -53.18
CA LEU A 19 9.66 1.05 -52.58
C LEU A 19 9.63 1.01 -51.03
N PRO A 20 8.58 1.50 -50.43
CA PRO A 20 8.42 1.40 -48.99
C PRO A 20 8.16 -0.07 -48.62
N HIS A 21 9.17 -0.73 -48.13
CA HIS A 21 8.91 -1.92 -47.31
C HIS A 21 8.12 -1.43 -46.11
N ARG A 22 6.86 -1.77 -46.05
CA ARG A 22 6.04 -1.59 -44.85
C ARG A 22 6.68 -2.46 -43.76
N SER A 23 7.58 -1.90 -42.99
CA SER A 23 7.99 -2.56 -41.77
C SER A 23 6.76 -2.65 -40.87
N ASN A 24 6.24 -3.83 -40.69
CA ASN A 24 5.15 -4.07 -39.75
C ASN A 24 5.73 -3.88 -38.34
N ARG A 25 5.59 -2.67 -37.83
CA ARG A 25 5.99 -2.39 -36.45
C ARG A 25 4.93 -3.00 -35.55
N VAL A 26 5.32 -3.97 -34.75
CA VAL A 26 4.45 -4.58 -33.75
C VAL A 26 4.84 -4.03 -32.38
N ARG A 27 3.93 -3.34 -31.77
CA ARG A 27 4.08 -2.88 -30.38
C ARG A 27 3.28 -3.82 -29.48
N ILE A 28 3.97 -4.51 -28.59
CA ILE A 28 3.33 -5.39 -27.60
C ILE A 28 3.37 -4.70 -26.27
N ILE A 29 2.19 -4.48 -25.68
CA ILE A 29 2.07 -3.95 -24.32
C ILE A 29 1.47 -5.05 -23.47
N GLY A 30 2.22 -5.49 -22.46
CA GLY A 30 1.75 -6.47 -21.48
C GLY A 30 1.61 -5.85 -20.10
N ARG A 31 0.72 -6.40 -19.32
CA ARG A 31 0.56 -6.03 -17.90
C ARG A 31 0.71 -7.26 -17.04
N GLY A 32 1.14 -7.06 -15.80
CA GLY A 32 1.29 -8.15 -14.84
C GLY A 32 -0.06 -8.78 -14.48
N ASP A 33 -0.04 -10.00 -14.01
CA ASP A 33 -1.24 -10.78 -13.66
C ASP A 33 -2.12 -10.09 -12.61
N THR A 34 -1.52 -9.23 -11.79
CA THR A 34 -2.24 -8.40 -10.81
C THR A 34 -3.30 -7.51 -11.45
N MET A 35 -3.25 -7.30 -12.77
CA MET A 35 -4.31 -6.62 -13.50
C MET A 35 -5.69 -7.28 -13.30
N SER A 36 -5.72 -8.57 -12.98
CA SER A 36 -6.98 -9.25 -12.67
C SER A 36 -7.66 -8.71 -11.41
N LEU A 37 -6.89 -8.10 -10.50
CA LEU A 37 -7.45 -7.43 -9.31
C LEU A 37 -7.90 -6.00 -9.61
N ASP A 38 -7.52 -5.47 -10.77
CA ASP A 38 -7.81 -4.10 -11.18
C ASP A 38 -9.10 -4.05 -12.02
N GLY A 39 -10.06 -4.87 -11.65
CA GLY A 39 -11.36 -4.96 -12.32
C GLY A 39 -12.26 -3.78 -12.02
N VAL A 40 -13.54 -3.96 -12.20
CA VAL A 40 -14.54 -2.89 -12.00
C VAL A 40 -14.54 -2.47 -10.52
N PRO A 41 -14.42 -1.16 -10.24
CA PRO A 41 -14.53 -0.70 -8.86
C PRO A 41 -15.83 -1.13 -8.21
N SER A 42 -15.77 -1.57 -6.98
CA SER A 42 -16.94 -2.13 -6.31
C SER A 42 -17.02 -1.71 -4.85
N MET A 43 -18.16 -2.06 -4.23
CA MET A 43 -18.43 -1.81 -2.82
C MET A 43 -18.51 -3.15 -2.09
N HIS A 44 -17.76 -3.29 -0.99
CA HIS A 44 -17.82 -4.49 -0.17
C HIS A 44 -17.42 -4.17 1.27
N SER A 45 -18.00 -4.86 2.24
CA SER A 45 -17.65 -4.65 3.65
C SER A 45 -17.28 -5.96 4.34
N PHE A 46 -16.35 -5.85 5.26
CA PHE A 46 -15.82 -6.95 6.05
C PHE A 46 -16.04 -6.62 7.53
N ILE A 47 -16.60 -7.55 8.27
CA ILE A 47 -16.90 -7.39 9.72
C ILE A 47 -16.08 -8.44 10.48
N ASP A 48 -15.38 -8.00 11.51
CA ASP A 48 -14.62 -8.86 12.43
C ASP A 48 -13.67 -9.79 11.66
N ARG A 49 -12.85 -9.20 10.77
CA ARG A 49 -11.88 -9.94 9.95
C ARG A 49 -10.46 -9.51 10.25
N GLN A 50 -9.51 -10.43 10.11
CA GLN A 50 -8.09 -10.06 10.08
C GLN A 50 -7.69 -9.62 8.67
N LEU A 51 -6.58 -8.87 8.55
CA LEU A 51 -6.05 -8.46 7.24
C LEU A 51 -5.83 -9.66 6.32
N ALA A 52 -5.31 -10.76 6.86
CA ALA A 52 -5.05 -11.96 6.07
C ALA A 52 -6.32 -12.55 5.46
N ASP A 53 -7.44 -12.52 6.21
CA ASP A 53 -8.73 -12.99 5.71
C ASP A 53 -9.23 -12.11 4.57
N ILE A 54 -9.10 -10.79 4.74
CA ILE A 54 -9.52 -9.83 3.72
C ILE A 54 -8.71 -10.03 2.42
N VAL A 55 -7.38 -10.12 2.55
CA VAL A 55 -6.50 -10.35 1.40
C VAL A 55 -6.88 -11.65 0.70
N SER A 56 -7.07 -12.72 1.48
CA SER A 56 -7.45 -14.04 0.93
C SER A 56 -8.78 -13.97 0.17
N GLU A 57 -9.76 -13.23 0.71
CA GLU A 57 -11.06 -13.10 0.05
C GLU A 57 -10.99 -12.28 -1.24
N VAL A 58 -10.25 -11.16 -1.21
CA VAL A 58 -10.08 -10.28 -2.38
C VAL A 58 -9.29 -10.98 -3.49
N THR A 59 -8.33 -11.82 -3.13
CA THR A 59 -7.48 -12.51 -4.11
C THR A 59 -7.94 -13.93 -4.43
N ARG A 60 -9.11 -14.34 -3.96
CA ARG A 60 -9.59 -15.73 -4.09
C ARG A 60 -9.61 -16.24 -5.52
N GLU A 61 -9.91 -15.38 -6.49
CA GLU A 61 -9.99 -15.74 -7.90
C GLU A 61 -8.73 -15.38 -8.70
N ALA A 62 -7.63 -15.02 -7.99
CA ALA A 62 -6.39 -14.67 -8.66
C ALA A 62 -5.73 -15.90 -9.30
N TYR A 63 -5.15 -15.71 -10.47
CA TYR A 63 -4.44 -16.77 -11.20
C TYR A 63 -2.98 -16.89 -10.83
N PHE A 64 -2.50 -16.00 -9.97
CA PHE A 64 -1.10 -15.92 -9.54
C PHE A 64 -1.00 -16.31 -8.07
N LYS A 65 0.22 -16.62 -7.65
CA LYS A 65 0.48 -16.95 -6.25
C LYS A 65 0.34 -15.71 -5.36
N VAL A 66 -0.28 -15.88 -4.20
CA VAL A 66 -0.40 -14.84 -3.18
C VAL A 66 0.30 -15.32 -1.91
N GLU A 67 1.19 -14.49 -1.38
CA GLU A 67 1.83 -14.72 -0.10
C GLU A 67 1.39 -13.63 0.87
N CYS A 68 0.64 -14.01 1.89
CA CYS A 68 0.02 -13.08 2.82
C CYS A 68 0.53 -13.33 4.24
N ASN A 69 1.35 -12.40 4.75
CA ASN A 69 1.90 -12.49 6.09
C ASN A 69 1.99 -11.08 6.70
N PRO A 70 0.83 -10.43 6.96
CA PRO A 70 0.85 -9.10 7.55
C PRO A 70 1.40 -9.13 8.97
N ARG A 71 2.05 -8.06 9.38
CA ARG A 71 2.50 -7.86 10.77
C ARG A 71 1.31 -7.57 11.68
N TYR A 72 0.34 -6.82 11.17
CA TYR A 72 -0.87 -6.50 11.93
C TYR A 72 -1.77 -7.75 12.00
N LYS A 73 -1.92 -8.30 13.19
CA LYS A 73 -2.71 -9.53 13.45
C LYS A 73 -4.04 -9.23 14.15
N GLY A 74 -4.34 -7.96 14.39
CA GLY A 74 -5.58 -7.57 15.06
C GLY A 74 -6.82 -7.82 14.20
N ILE A 75 -7.95 -8.04 14.88
CA ILE A 75 -9.24 -8.12 14.21
C ILE A 75 -9.69 -6.70 13.87
N LEU A 76 -10.12 -6.50 12.65
CA LEU A 76 -10.72 -5.25 12.17
C LEU A 76 -12.23 -5.36 12.37
N PRO A 77 -12.80 -4.58 13.29
CA PRO A 77 -14.26 -4.64 13.49
C PRO A 77 -15.04 -4.26 12.23
N TYR A 78 -14.47 -3.40 11.38
CA TYR A 78 -15.13 -3.00 10.13
C TYR A 78 -14.10 -2.49 9.13
N ALA A 79 -14.12 -3.04 7.93
CA ALA A 79 -13.31 -2.56 6.81
C ALA A 79 -14.19 -2.52 5.56
N VAL A 80 -13.94 -1.54 4.69
CA VAL A 80 -14.79 -1.32 3.51
C VAL A 80 -13.93 -1.06 2.29
N GLN A 81 -14.17 -1.83 1.24
CA GLN A 81 -13.78 -1.48 -0.14
C GLN A 81 -14.87 -0.52 -0.64
N TYR A 82 -14.49 0.70 -1.02
CA TYR A 82 -15.46 1.76 -1.27
C TYR A 82 -15.20 2.42 -2.62
N GLY A 83 -15.85 1.91 -3.66
CA GLY A 83 -15.71 2.42 -5.01
C GLY A 83 -14.32 2.25 -5.60
N GLU A 84 -13.62 1.19 -5.23
CA GLU A 84 -12.25 0.94 -5.68
C GLU A 84 -12.11 -0.50 -6.19
N SER A 85 -11.08 -0.74 -7.01
CA SER A 85 -10.75 -2.08 -7.47
C SER A 85 -10.19 -2.93 -6.32
N GLY A 86 -10.10 -4.21 -6.50
CA GLY A 86 -9.46 -5.09 -5.50
C GLY A 86 -8.01 -4.70 -5.24
N PHE A 87 -7.27 -4.35 -6.31
CA PHE A 87 -5.87 -3.92 -6.18
C PHE A 87 -5.76 -2.59 -5.41
N GLU A 88 -6.59 -1.61 -5.74
CA GLU A 88 -6.60 -0.31 -5.05
C GLU A 88 -6.93 -0.48 -3.56
N PHE A 89 -7.90 -1.32 -3.25
CA PHE A 89 -8.30 -1.60 -1.87
C PHE A 89 -7.15 -2.24 -1.07
N LEU A 90 -6.51 -3.29 -1.61
CA LEU A 90 -5.37 -3.92 -0.94
C LEU A 90 -4.21 -2.92 -0.78
N ASN A 91 -3.97 -2.10 -1.80
CA ASN A 91 -2.95 -1.05 -1.75
C ASN A 91 -3.26 -0.04 -0.62
N ARG A 92 -4.51 0.37 -0.49
CA ARG A 92 -4.93 1.28 0.58
C ARG A 92 -4.77 0.63 1.97
N LEU A 93 -5.19 -0.64 2.13
CA LEU A 93 -4.99 -1.36 3.39
C LEU A 93 -3.51 -1.49 3.73
N SER A 94 -2.67 -1.82 2.75
CA SER A 94 -1.23 -1.91 2.94
C SER A 94 -0.68 -0.59 3.51
N ARG A 95 -1.11 0.54 2.98
CA ARG A 95 -0.67 1.85 3.46
C ARG A 95 -1.20 2.19 4.85
N ILE A 96 -2.47 1.86 5.12
CA ILE A 96 -3.09 2.10 6.43
C ILE A 96 -2.34 1.35 7.52
N TYR A 97 -1.99 0.08 7.25
CA TYR A 97 -1.38 -0.79 8.27
C TYR A 97 0.15 -0.91 8.11
N GLY A 98 0.75 -0.15 7.17
CA GLY A 98 2.19 -0.15 6.97
C GLY A 98 2.76 -1.47 6.47
N GLU A 99 1.95 -2.26 5.77
CA GLU A 99 2.37 -3.57 5.29
C GLU A 99 3.05 -3.46 3.92
N PRO A 100 4.15 -4.16 3.69
CA PRO A 100 4.69 -4.27 2.33
C PRO A 100 3.65 -4.84 1.36
N PHE A 101 3.55 -4.23 0.17
CA PHE A 101 2.62 -4.69 -0.87
C PHE A 101 3.29 -4.52 -2.23
N PHE A 102 3.59 -5.63 -2.89
CA PHE A 102 4.27 -5.61 -4.18
C PHE A 102 4.09 -6.93 -4.92
N TYR A 103 4.34 -6.89 -6.23
CA TYR A 103 4.29 -8.07 -7.11
C TYR A 103 5.66 -8.23 -7.77
N ASP A 104 6.26 -9.41 -7.65
CA ASP A 104 7.61 -9.67 -8.17
C ASP A 104 7.62 -10.26 -9.60
N GLY A 105 6.44 -10.35 -10.22
CA GLY A 105 6.26 -10.96 -11.53
C GLY A 105 5.66 -12.37 -11.47
N ARG A 106 5.55 -12.96 -10.28
CA ARG A 106 4.98 -14.31 -10.06
C ARG A 106 4.09 -14.36 -8.83
N THR A 107 4.50 -13.69 -7.76
CA THR A 107 3.84 -13.73 -6.46
C THR A 107 3.48 -12.33 -6.02
N LEU A 108 2.23 -12.16 -5.59
CA LEU A 108 1.79 -10.95 -4.91
C LEU A 108 2.07 -11.12 -3.41
N PHE A 109 2.82 -10.19 -2.85
CA PHE A 109 3.15 -10.18 -1.42
C PHE A 109 2.31 -9.12 -0.72
N PHE A 110 1.65 -9.52 0.38
CA PHE A 110 1.01 -8.61 1.31
C PHE A 110 1.56 -8.92 2.70
N GLY A 111 2.32 -7.98 3.26
CA GLY A 111 3.04 -8.21 4.50
C GLY A 111 4.47 -8.68 4.26
N VAL A 112 5.12 -9.14 5.32
CA VAL A 112 6.54 -9.50 5.29
C VAL A 112 6.73 -10.83 4.56
N PRO A 113 7.53 -10.87 3.48
CA PRO A 113 7.78 -12.12 2.78
C PRO A 113 8.39 -13.18 3.70
N HIS A 114 7.96 -14.42 3.57
CA HIS A 114 8.57 -15.53 4.27
C HIS A 114 9.96 -15.82 3.69
N THR A 115 10.98 -15.64 4.49
CA THR A 115 12.36 -15.88 4.07
C THR A 115 12.77 -17.35 4.08
N ALA A 116 11.93 -18.22 4.68
CA ALA A 116 12.32 -19.60 5.00
C ALA A 116 12.10 -20.61 3.87
N ASP A 117 11.27 -20.29 2.89
CA ASP A 117 10.86 -21.26 1.86
C ASP A 117 11.34 -20.92 0.46
N CYS A 118 12.51 -20.29 0.36
CA CYS A 118 13.14 -20.16 -0.95
C CYS A 118 13.78 -21.48 -1.33
N GLU A 119 13.08 -22.28 -2.12
CA GLU A 119 13.71 -23.38 -2.81
C GLU A 119 14.94 -22.84 -3.56
N LYS A 120 16.09 -23.40 -3.26
CA LYS A 120 17.31 -23.07 -4.00
C LYS A 120 17.18 -23.63 -5.41
N LEU A 121 16.55 -22.86 -6.26
CA LEU A 121 16.60 -23.18 -7.68
C LEU A 121 18.01 -22.79 -8.19
N PHE A 122 18.83 -23.80 -8.35
CA PHE A 122 20.12 -23.62 -9.00
C PHE A 122 19.84 -23.34 -10.49
N PHE A 123 20.02 -22.10 -10.88
CA PHE A 123 20.09 -21.80 -12.30
C PHE A 123 21.53 -21.96 -12.75
N ASP A 124 21.70 -22.80 -13.73
CA ASP A 124 22.95 -22.89 -14.46
C ASP A 124 23.24 -21.53 -15.13
N SER A 125 24.45 -21.07 -15.05
CA SER A 125 24.89 -19.75 -15.52
C SER A 125 24.67 -19.51 -17.02
N ASP A 126 24.21 -20.52 -17.74
CA ASP A 126 24.09 -20.48 -19.21
C ASP A 126 22.67 -20.07 -19.70
N ILE A 127 21.75 -19.69 -18.83
CA ILE A 127 20.38 -19.30 -19.24
C ILE A 127 20.27 -17.77 -19.41
N VAL A 128 21.31 -17.12 -19.90
CA VAL A 128 21.23 -15.69 -20.19
C VAL A 128 20.61 -15.41 -21.57
N SER A 129 20.32 -16.44 -22.36
CA SER A 129 19.78 -16.24 -23.70
C SER A 129 18.92 -17.39 -24.23
N UNK A 130 18.06 -17.63 -23.67
CA UNK A 130 17.37 -18.42 -24.19
C UNK A 130 16.32 -17.97 -24.87
N TYR A 131 16.60 -17.28 -25.61
CA TYR A 131 15.59 -16.90 -26.59
C TYR A 131 15.50 -18.02 -27.62
N ASP A 132 14.48 -18.80 -27.51
CA ASP A 132 14.22 -19.86 -28.50
C ASP A 132 13.41 -19.35 -29.71
N GLY A 133 13.23 -18.03 -29.81
CA GLY A 133 12.43 -17.42 -30.88
C GLY A 133 10.93 -17.43 -30.63
N ARG A 134 10.46 -18.03 -29.52
CA ARG A 134 9.03 -18.20 -29.25
C ARG A 134 8.62 -17.80 -27.83
N THR A 135 9.50 -17.89 -26.86
CA THR A 135 9.18 -17.67 -25.45
C THR A 135 10.17 -16.71 -24.80
N LEU A 136 9.66 -15.64 -24.26
CA LEU A 136 10.44 -14.70 -23.47
C LEU A 136 10.24 -15.02 -22.00
N PHE A 137 11.31 -15.50 -21.34
CA PHE A 137 11.23 -15.85 -19.93
C PHE A 137 11.62 -14.63 -19.08
N PHE A 138 10.64 -14.09 -18.36
CA PHE A 138 10.90 -13.12 -17.31
C PHE A 138 10.73 -13.83 -15.98
N GLY A 139 11.81 -14.30 -15.43
CA GLY A 139 11.75 -14.95 -14.14
C GLY A 139 13.13 -15.04 -13.51
N VAL A 140 13.28 -14.42 -12.37
CA VAL A 140 14.50 -14.52 -11.58
C VAL A 140 14.23 -15.40 -10.37
N PRO A 141 15.13 -16.32 -10.06
CA PRO A 141 14.95 -17.20 -8.90
C PRO A 141 14.83 -16.38 -7.62
N HIS A 142 13.95 -16.81 -6.72
CA HIS A 142 13.86 -16.27 -5.38
C HIS A 142 15.11 -16.65 -4.61
N THR A 143 15.99 -15.69 -4.41
CA THR A 143 17.05 -15.85 -3.41
C THR A 143 16.66 -15.02 -2.19
N ALA A 144 16.59 -15.66 -1.03
CA ALA A 144 16.37 -14.99 0.24
C ALA A 144 17.54 -14.07 0.59
N ASP A 145 18.65 -14.23 -0.12
CA ASP A 145 19.88 -13.49 0.14
C ASP A 145 19.88 -12.14 -0.56
N CYS A 146 20.55 -11.21 0.07
CA CYS A 146 20.80 -9.88 -0.48
C CYS A 146 21.68 -10.01 -1.73
N GLU A 147 21.21 -9.49 -2.85
CA GLU A 147 21.96 -9.51 -4.10
C GLU A 147 23.09 -8.50 -4.04
N LYS A 148 24.32 -8.94 -4.25
CA LYS A 148 25.49 -8.07 -4.28
C LYS A 148 25.71 -7.56 -5.71
N LEU A 149 25.71 -6.25 -5.86
CA LEU A 149 25.95 -5.60 -7.15
C LEU A 149 27.28 -4.86 -7.11
N PHE A 150 28.15 -5.18 -8.01
CA PHE A 150 29.47 -4.53 -8.11
C PHE A 150 29.41 -3.39 -9.12
N PHE A 151 29.82 -2.21 -8.67
CA PHE A 151 29.97 -1.06 -9.54
C PHE A 151 31.10 -1.36 -10.57
N ASP A 152 30.90 -0.95 -11.81
CA ASP A 152 31.71 -1.22 -12.97
C ASP A 152 31.50 -2.58 -13.64
N SER A 153 30.99 -3.61 -12.96
CA SER A 153 30.67 -4.88 -13.62
C SER A 153 29.16 -5.07 -13.82
N ASP A 154 28.39 -5.04 -12.72
CA ASP A 154 26.93 -5.19 -12.78
C ASP A 154 26.24 -3.85 -13.03
N ILE A 155 26.75 -2.79 -12.40
CA ILE A 155 26.13 -1.45 -12.42
C ILE A 155 26.86 -0.57 -13.44
N VAL A 156 26.09 -0.06 -14.39
CA VAL A 156 26.57 0.88 -15.43
C VAL A 156 26.57 2.31 -14.89
N SER A 157 25.55 2.68 -14.14
CA SER A 157 25.48 3.99 -13.52
C SER A 157 24.65 3.92 -12.25
N LEU A 158 24.97 4.77 -11.29
CA LEU A 158 24.26 4.86 -10.02
C LEU A 158 24.14 6.33 -9.61
N ARG A 159 22.96 6.69 -9.16
CA ARG A 159 22.64 8.03 -8.64
C ARG A 159 22.01 7.89 -7.29
N THR A 160 22.54 8.63 -6.32
CA THR A 160 21.97 8.71 -4.98
C THR A 160 21.18 10.01 -4.88
N CYS A 161 19.91 9.90 -4.51
CA CYS A 161 19.00 11.02 -4.35
C CYS A 161 18.70 11.19 -2.87
N ALA A 162 19.06 12.35 -2.30
CA ALA A 162 18.79 12.68 -0.91
C ALA A 162 17.80 13.84 -0.84
N SER A 163 16.78 13.73 0.00
CA SER A 163 15.73 14.75 0.13
C SER A 163 15.41 15.00 1.59
N ALA A 164 15.29 16.27 1.98
CA ALA A 164 14.75 16.62 3.29
C ALA A 164 13.23 16.43 3.25
N VAL A 165 12.70 15.72 4.25
CA VAL A 165 11.27 15.38 4.34
C VAL A 165 10.78 15.67 5.76
N PRO A 166 9.63 16.38 5.94
CA PRO A 166 9.05 16.51 7.27
C PRO A 166 8.64 15.13 7.79
N ARG A 167 9.06 14.79 9.01
CA ARG A 167 8.84 13.48 9.60
C ARG A 167 8.28 13.50 11.02
N ARG A 168 8.11 14.70 11.58
CA ARG A 168 7.71 14.84 12.99
C ARG A 168 6.21 15.11 13.06
N TYR A 169 5.45 14.09 13.49
CA TYR A 169 3.99 14.14 13.58
C TYR A 169 3.53 13.70 14.96
N ALA A 170 2.33 14.10 15.31
CA ALA A 170 1.55 13.47 16.36
C ALA A 170 0.22 13.04 15.73
N HIS A 171 -0.13 11.80 15.89
CA HIS A 171 -1.46 11.33 15.49
C HIS A 171 -2.37 11.27 16.68
N TYR A 172 -3.65 11.58 16.46
CA TYR A 172 -4.65 11.51 17.51
C TYR A 172 -5.89 10.79 17.00
N ASP A 173 -6.61 10.19 17.93
CA ASP A 173 -7.91 9.60 17.65
C ASP A 173 -8.75 9.54 18.93
N TYR A 174 -10.03 9.29 18.76
CA TYR A 174 -10.97 9.14 19.87
C TYR A 174 -11.49 7.70 19.90
N VAL A 175 -11.25 7.01 21.01
CA VAL A 175 -11.74 5.65 21.23
C VAL A 175 -13.05 5.73 22.02
N ALA A 176 -14.16 5.58 21.31
CA ALA A 176 -15.49 5.75 21.88
C ALA A 176 -15.84 4.69 22.93
N ALA A 177 -15.22 3.51 22.87
CA ALA A 177 -15.45 2.45 23.87
C ALA A 177 -14.96 2.86 25.26
N ASP A 178 -13.87 3.61 25.31
CA ASP A 178 -13.20 4.00 26.55
C ASP A 178 -13.41 5.47 26.90
N ASP A 179 -14.15 6.22 26.09
CA ASP A 179 -14.33 7.68 26.20
C ASP A 179 -12.98 8.39 26.34
N LYS A 180 -12.03 8.06 25.47
CA LYS A 180 -10.64 8.52 25.63
C LYS A 180 -10.09 9.07 24.33
N PHE A 181 -9.49 10.26 24.40
CA PHE A 181 -8.66 10.79 23.33
C PHE A 181 -7.25 10.25 23.49
N LEU A 182 -6.75 9.63 22.43
CA LEU A 182 -5.39 9.15 22.35
C LEU A 182 -4.56 10.11 21.49
N ARG A 183 -3.29 10.26 21.84
CA ARG A 183 -2.35 11.06 21.06
C ARG A 183 -0.95 10.45 21.16
N PHE A 184 -0.34 10.19 20.03
CA PHE A 184 1.01 9.64 19.98
C PHE A 184 1.89 10.49 19.06
N PRO A 185 2.98 11.06 19.60
CA PRO A 185 3.98 11.73 18.76
C PRO A 185 4.87 10.70 18.05
N SER A 186 5.38 11.07 16.87
CA SER A 186 6.43 10.31 16.21
C SER A 186 7.70 10.33 17.07
N GLU A 187 8.46 9.26 17.00
CA GLU A 187 9.75 9.21 17.66
C GLU A 187 10.75 10.17 16.99
N ASP A 188 11.60 10.77 17.77
CA ASP A 188 12.68 11.60 17.25
C ASP A 188 13.83 10.74 16.71
N SER A 189 13.94 9.48 17.15
CA SER A 189 14.94 8.54 16.65
C SER A 189 14.65 8.12 15.21
N VAL A 190 15.69 7.76 14.49
CA VAL A 190 15.59 7.25 13.12
C VAL A 190 15.93 5.75 13.16
N PRO A 191 15.11 4.90 12.58
CA PRO A 191 15.45 3.48 12.56
C PRO A 191 16.75 3.24 11.78
N GLY A 192 17.69 2.54 12.40
CA GLY A 192 18.58 1.71 11.73
C GLY A 192 19.98 1.99 11.32
N GLY A 193 20.73 2.82 11.91
CA GLY A 193 22.18 2.74 11.79
C GLY A 193 22.84 3.01 10.43
N ASN A 194 22.22 3.79 9.57
CA ASN A 194 22.86 4.27 8.34
C ASN A 194 23.23 5.75 8.55
N PRO A 195 24.53 6.08 8.64
CA PRO A 195 24.95 7.45 8.93
C PRO A 195 24.47 8.50 7.92
N LEU A 196 24.28 8.10 6.68
CA LEU A 196 23.77 9.01 5.65
C LEU A 196 22.30 9.37 5.93
N ILE A 197 21.48 8.40 6.29
CA ILE A 197 20.07 8.63 6.65
C ILE A 197 19.99 9.51 7.90
N ASP A 198 20.81 9.21 8.92
CA ASP A 198 20.85 9.99 10.16
C ASP A 198 21.16 11.46 9.87
N ASN A 199 22.13 11.71 9.00
CA ASN A 199 22.53 13.07 8.62
C ASN A 199 21.38 13.80 7.90
N ILE A 200 20.71 13.12 6.95
CA ILE A 200 19.58 13.70 6.23
C ILE A 200 18.43 13.98 7.21
N ALA A 201 18.16 13.06 8.14
CA ALA A 201 17.09 13.22 9.13
C ALA A 201 17.36 14.43 10.04
N HIS A 202 18.59 14.58 10.53
CA HIS A 202 18.96 15.75 11.33
C HIS A 202 18.79 17.07 10.55
N ARG A 203 19.16 17.07 9.28
CA ARG A 203 18.96 18.24 8.42
C ARG A 203 17.47 18.51 8.19
N SER A 204 16.68 17.45 8.01
CA SER A 204 15.21 17.56 7.86
C SER A 204 14.57 18.17 9.10
N ASP A 205 14.97 17.73 10.29
CA ASP A 205 14.42 18.23 11.55
C ASP A 205 14.77 19.72 11.78
N ARG A 206 15.92 20.15 11.30
CA ARG A 206 16.31 21.57 11.36
C ARG A 206 15.54 22.42 10.35
N LEU A 207 15.26 21.85 9.18
CA LEU A 207 14.52 22.55 8.13
C LEU A 207 13.02 22.60 8.43
N PHE A 208 12.49 21.53 9.03
CA PHE A 208 11.07 21.40 9.39
C PHE A 208 10.93 21.19 10.90
N PRO A 209 11.14 22.23 11.72
CA PRO A 209 11.17 22.06 13.18
C PRO A 209 9.78 21.85 13.79
N GLU A 210 8.72 22.23 13.09
CA GLU A 210 7.35 22.12 13.59
C GLU A 210 6.88 20.67 13.59
N LYS A 211 6.12 20.29 14.62
CA LYS A 211 5.46 18.99 14.70
C LYS A 211 4.02 19.12 14.19
N GLY A 212 3.70 18.38 13.14
CA GLY A 212 2.33 18.32 12.64
C GLY A 212 1.43 17.51 13.56
N THR A 213 0.14 17.86 13.64
CA THR A 213 -0.84 17.06 14.38
C THR A 213 -1.96 16.67 13.42
N LEU A 214 -2.19 15.38 13.26
CA LEU A 214 -3.11 14.85 12.26
C LEU A 214 -4.04 13.80 12.89
N PRO A 215 -5.29 13.72 12.45
CA PRO A 215 -6.12 12.59 12.86
C PRO A 215 -5.53 11.29 12.28
N SER A 216 -5.82 10.17 12.91
CA SER A 216 -5.43 8.88 12.35
C SER A 216 -6.23 8.64 11.06
N ASN A 217 -5.61 8.01 10.07
CA ASN A 217 -6.27 7.67 8.79
C ASN A 217 -6.94 6.30 8.84
N SER A 218 -7.03 5.72 10.02
CA SER A 218 -7.57 4.38 10.19
C SER A 218 -8.23 4.32 11.56
N PRO A 219 -9.30 3.55 11.72
CA PRO A 219 -9.90 3.41 13.03
C PRO A 219 -8.90 2.87 14.04
N VAL A 220 -8.76 3.58 15.14
CA VAL A 220 -7.87 3.20 16.23
C VAL A 220 -8.73 2.61 17.35
N TYR A 221 -8.40 1.40 17.74
CA TYR A 221 -9.13 0.69 18.80
C TYR A 221 -8.33 0.62 20.09
N THR A 222 -7.01 0.80 20.01
CA THR A 222 -6.13 0.77 21.19
C THR A 222 -4.99 1.78 21.03
N GLU A 223 -4.34 2.10 22.14
CA GLU A 223 -3.12 2.92 22.12
C GLU A 223 -2.03 2.32 21.24
N PHE A 224 -1.92 0.99 21.28
CA PHE A 224 -0.93 0.28 20.47
C PHE A 224 -1.15 0.52 18.97
N ASN A 225 -2.40 0.48 18.50
CA ASN A 225 -2.69 0.75 17.09
C ASN A 225 -2.22 2.14 16.67
N LEU A 226 -2.44 3.15 17.51
CA LEU A 226 -2.07 4.53 17.17
C LEU A 226 -0.55 4.73 17.21
N SER A 227 0.14 4.13 18.18
CA SER A 227 1.61 4.20 18.24
C SER A 227 2.24 3.53 17.04
N ASP A 228 1.76 2.36 16.68
CA ASP A 228 2.26 1.60 15.54
C ASP A 228 2.04 2.37 14.22
N LEU A 229 0.85 2.92 14.03
CA LEU A 229 0.55 3.77 12.87
C LEU A 229 1.51 4.97 12.77
N THR A 230 1.78 5.61 13.91
CA THR A 230 2.65 6.78 13.95
C THR A 230 4.10 6.38 13.61
N ALA A 231 4.56 5.26 14.14
CA ALA A 231 5.89 4.73 13.86
C ALA A 231 6.06 4.38 12.38
N GLN A 232 5.03 3.76 11.78
CA GLN A 232 5.06 3.40 10.36
C GLN A 232 5.13 4.63 9.46
N ARG A 233 4.40 5.68 9.79
CA ARG A 233 4.47 6.95 9.03
C ARG A 233 5.83 7.61 9.16
N GLY A 234 6.44 7.52 10.33
CA GLY A 234 7.80 7.97 10.53
C GLY A 234 8.78 7.20 9.63
N ALA A 235 8.65 5.88 9.59
CA ALA A 235 9.47 5.02 8.74
C ALA A 235 9.28 5.33 7.25
N ASP A 236 8.04 5.57 6.81
CA ASP A 236 7.74 5.94 5.43
C ASP A 236 8.41 7.29 5.07
N ALA A 237 8.35 8.27 5.97
CA ALA A 237 9.01 9.55 5.75
C ALA A 237 10.53 9.37 5.59
N VAL A 238 11.14 8.55 6.45
CA VAL A 238 12.57 8.23 6.36
C VAL A 238 12.90 7.51 5.06
N GLY A 239 12.02 6.60 4.61
CA GLY A 239 12.18 5.89 3.34
C GLY A 239 12.24 6.79 2.12
N ARG A 240 11.61 7.96 2.21
CA ARG A 240 11.64 8.96 1.13
C ARG A 240 12.88 9.87 1.19
N MET A 241 13.63 9.85 2.30
CA MET A 241 14.81 10.70 2.46
C MET A 241 15.97 10.28 1.59
N LEU A 242 16.08 8.98 1.33
CA LEU A 242 17.21 8.43 0.57
C LEU A 242 16.67 7.46 -0.47
N ARG A 243 17.10 7.65 -1.71
CA ARG A 243 16.74 6.78 -2.83
C ARG A 243 17.94 6.61 -3.72
N ILE A 244 18.12 5.42 -4.26
CA ILE A 244 19.10 5.22 -5.33
C ILE A 244 18.39 4.85 -6.62
N GLU A 245 18.92 5.34 -7.70
CA GLU A 245 18.50 5.05 -9.06
C GLU A 245 19.70 4.50 -9.81
N GLY A 246 19.54 3.39 -10.50
CA GLY A 246 20.67 2.79 -11.18
C GLY A 246 20.32 2.13 -12.49
N VAL A 247 21.33 1.91 -13.29
CA VAL A 247 21.26 1.15 -14.54
C VAL A 247 22.17 -0.05 -14.40
N THR A 248 21.63 -1.25 -14.65
CA THR A 248 22.44 -2.48 -14.57
C THR A 248 22.29 -3.33 -15.82
N LYS A 249 23.22 -4.28 -15.97
CA LYS A 249 23.18 -5.30 -17.01
C LYS A 249 22.76 -6.68 -16.46
N THR A 250 22.51 -6.77 -15.14
CA THR A 250 22.08 -8.05 -14.54
C THR A 250 20.55 -8.20 -14.59
N CYS A 251 20.09 -9.37 -15.00
CA CYS A 251 18.67 -9.70 -15.02
C CYS A 251 18.14 -10.23 -13.68
N ARG A 252 19.01 -10.32 -12.65
CA ARG A 252 18.67 -10.92 -11.36
C ARG A 252 17.79 -10.04 -10.46
N LEU A 253 17.61 -8.78 -10.83
CA LEU A 253 16.84 -7.84 -10.01
C LEU A 253 15.33 -8.07 -10.15
N ARG A 254 14.60 -7.79 -9.04
CA ARG A 254 13.13 -7.89 -9.01
C ARG A 254 12.57 -6.87 -8.01
N PRO A 255 11.34 -6.41 -8.20
CA PRO A 255 10.68 -5.57 -7.20
C PRO A 255 10.59 -6.29 -5.86
N GLY A 256 10.83 -5.56 -4.76
CA GLY A 256 10.86 -6.13 -3.41
C GLY A 256 12.18 -6.79 -3.03
N GLY A 257 13.03 -7.12 -3.99
CA GLY A 257 14.35 -7.71 -3.73
C GLY A 257 15.29 -6.73 -3.02
N VAL A 258 16.23 -7.26 -2.25
CA VAL A 258 17.20 -6.45 -1.52
C VAL A 258 18.55 -6.53 -2.23
N ILE A 259 19.18 -5.38 -2.40
CA ILE A 259 20.50 -5.26 -3.04
C ILE A 259 21.48 -4.59 -2.09
N ASP A 260 22.75 -4.95 -2.22
CA ASP A 260 23.88 -4.30 -1.57
C ASP A 260 24.85 -3.82 -2.65
N VAL A 261 25.07 -2.52 -2.72
CA VAL A 261 25.93 -1.93 -3.77
C VAL A 261 27.35 -1.84 -3.24
N LEU A 262 28.25 -2.54 -3.92
CA LEU A 262 29.65 -2.62 -3.56
C LEU A 262 30.50 -1.79 -4.54
N PHE A 263 31.31 -0.90 -4.00
CA PHE A 263 32.22 -0.05 -4.78
C PHE A 263 33.66 -0.61 -4.73
N PRO A 264 34.42 -0.49 -5.80
CA PRO A 264 35.85 -0.81 -5.74
C PRO A 264 36.59 0.06 -4.71
N GLU A 265 37.53 -0.54 -4.00
CA GLU A 265 38.30 0.17 -2.96
C GLU A 265 38.94 1.47 -3.46
N ARG A 266 39.34 1.50 -4.72
CA ARG A 266 39.98 2.68 -5.35
C ARG A 266 39.07 3.92 -5.38
N MET A 267 37.75 3.75 -5.23
CA MET A 267 36.77 4.87 -5.28
C MET A 267 36.59 5.59 -3.95
N ASP A 268 37.03 4.99 -2.85
CA ASP A 268 36.89 5.55 -1.50
C ASP A 268 35.47 6.07 -1.21
N VAL A 269 34.47 5.30 -1.64
CA VAL A 269 33.05 5.61 -1.42
C VAL A 269 32.56 4.84 -0.19
N PRO A 270 31.97 5.54 0.78
CA PRO A 270 31.39 4.84 1.94
C PRO A 270 30.31 3.84 1.51
N ALA A 271 30.20 2.75 2.26
CA ALA A 271 29.13 1.78 2.04
C ALA A 271 27.76 2.46 2.16
N LEU A 272 26.95 2.34 1.13
CA LEU A 272 25.61 2.91 1.13
C LEU A 272 24.63 2.10 1.99
N GLY A 273 24.95 0.81 2.24
CA GLY A 273 24.06 -0.10 2.93
C GLY A 273 23.12 -0.83 1.98
N LYS A 274 22.17 -1.53 2.54
CA LYS A 274 21.24 -2.36 1.77
C LYS A 274 20.02 -1.55 1.33
N PHE A 275 19.54 -1.81 0.12
CA PHE A 275 18.38 -1.14 -0.48
C PHE A 275 17.39 -2.17 -1.00
N ARG A 276 16.11 -1.87 -0.87
CA ARG A 276 15.00 -2.66 -1.42
C ARG A 276 14.54 -2.04 -2.73
N ILE A 277 14.46 -2.82 -3.79
CA ILE A 277 14.04 -2.35 -5.12
C ILE A 277 12.55 -2.02 -5.06
N THR A 278 12.21 -0.79 -5.44
CA THR A 278 10.82 -0.30 -5.45
C THR A 278 10.24 -0.23 -6.86
N SER A 279 11.10 -0.07 -7.87
CA SER A 279 10.66 -0.13 -9.26
C SER A 279 11.76 -0.65 -10.15
N LEU A 280 11.37 -1.24 -11.27
CA LEU A 280 12.31 -1.86 -12.20
C LEU A 280 11.73 -1.75 -13.62
N TYR A 281 12.58 -1.35 -14.56
CA TYR A 281 12.24 -1.28 -15.97
C TYR A 281 13.31 -2.05 -16.76
N HIS A 282 12.89 -3.05 -17.52
CA HIS A 282 13.77 -3.89 -18.33
C HIS A 282 13.76 -3.43 -19.79
N ARG A 283 14.92 -3.47 -20.43
CA ARG A 283 15.07 -3.21 -21.86
C ARG A 283 15.96 -4.26 -22.49
N ILE A 284 15.49 -4.85 -23.57
CA ILE A 284 16.25 -5.77 -24.41
C ILE A 284 16.32 -5.14 -25.80
N GLU A 285 17.51 -4.98 -26.31
CA GLU A 285 17.72 -4.42 -27.64
C GLU A 285 17.76 -5.53 -28.72
N LYS A 286 17.63 -5.13 -29.98
CA LYS A 286 17.56 -6.06 -31.10
C LYS A 286 18.79 -6.97 -31.22
N ASN A 287 19.96 -6.47 -30.80
CA ASN A 287 21.21 -7.22 -30.77
C ASN A 287 21.36 -8.18 -29.59
N GLY A 288 20.34 -8.24 -28.73
CA GLY A 288 20.34 -9.07 -27.51
C GLY A 288 20.89 -8.37 -26.27
N ASP A 289 21.34 -7.12 -26.40
CA ASP A 289 21.83 -6.37 -25.24
C ASP A 289 20.70 -6.12 -24.23
N TYR A 290 21.00 -6.42 -22.97
CA TYR A 290 20.05 -6.25 -21.88
C TYR A 290 20.53 -5.15 -20.95
N THR A 291 19.60 -4.27 -20.57
CA THR A 291 19.80 -3.28 -19.52
C THR A 291 18.53 -3.16 -18.71
N ASN A 292 18.67 -2.75 -17.45
CA ASN A 292 17.52 -2.37 -16.66
C ASN A 292 17.81 -1.09 -15.87
N TRP A 293 16.74 -0.37 -15.57
CA TRP A 293 16.74 0.79 -14.70
C TRP A 293 15.99 0.41 -13.44
N PHE A 294 16.57 0.69 -12.30
CA PHE A 294 15.90 0.40 -11.03
C PHE A 294 15.88 1.63 -10.13
N THR A 295 14.89 1.67 -9.26
CA THR A 295 14.83 2.58 -8.12
C THR A 295 14.78 1.74 -6.85
N ALA A 296 15.48 2.17 -5.79
CA ALA A 296 15.49 1.43 -4.54
C ALA A 296 15.58 2.39 -3.35
N SER A 297 14.95 1.99 -2.26
CA SER A 297 14.92 2.70 -0.97
C SER A 297 15.62 1.87 0.10
N PRO A 298 16.08 2.48 1.20
CA PRO A 298 16.81 1.75 2.25
C PRO A 298 16.04 0.53 2.75
N ALA A 299 16.69 -0.63 2.78
CA ALA A 299 16.05 -1.90 3.13
C ALA A 299 15.72 -2.04 4.62
N LEU A 300 16.29 -1.17 5.46
CA LEU A 300 15.97 -1.10 6.89
C LEU A 300 14.56 -0.61 7.15
N ILE A 301 13.94 0.00 6.15
CA ILE A 301 12.60 0.53 6.23
C ILE A 301 11.70 -0.48 5.53
N ASP A 302 10.88 -1.18 6.30
CA ASP A 302 10.06 -2.28 5.79
C ASP A 302 8.93 -1.82 4.87
N CYS A 303 8.52 -0.55 4.98
CA CYS A 303 7.50 -0.01 4.09
C CYS A 303 8.11 0.34 2.74
N VAL A 304 7.54 -0.18 1.69
CA VAL A 304 7.92 0.22 0.33
C VAL A 304 7.26 1.58 0.07
N PRO A 305 8.05 2.65 -0.17
CA PRO A 305 7.45 3.95 -0.50
C PRO A 305 6.66 3.83 -1.80
N GLU A 306 5.43 4.25 -1.71
CA GLU A 306 4.49 3.89 -2.73
C GLU A 306 4.23 4.91 -3.80
N ALA A 307 3.84 4.39 -4.96
CA ALA A 307 3.18 5.16 -5.99
C ALA A 307 1.85 5.73 -5.47
N TYR A 308 1.43 6.81 -6.07
CA TYR A 308 0.19 7.52 -5.72
C TYR A 308 -1.00 6.56 -5.62
N ALA A 309 -1.72 6.64 -4.51
CA ALA A 309 -3.01 6.00 -4.36
C ALA A 309 -4.04 7.08 -4.04
N PRO A 310 -5.16 7.11 -4.76
CA PRO A 310 -6.18 8.13 -4.51
C PRO A 310 -6.74 7.99 -3.09
N GLU A 311 -6.99 9.12 -2.45
CA GLU A 311 -7.64 9.15 -1.15
C GLU A 311 -9.12 8.82 -1.33
N VAL A 312 -9.56 7.73 -0.71
CA VAL A 312 -10.97 7.33 -0.74
C VAL A 312 -11.74 8.16 0.29
N LYS A 313 -12.80 8.82 -0.14
CA LYS A 313 -13.67 9.61 0.74
C LYS A 313 -15.12 9.16 0.60
N ALA A 314 -15.72 8.83 1.73
CA ALA A 314 -17.14 8.51 1.80
C ALA A 314 -17.95 9.77 2.07
N TYR A 315 -19.07 9.88 1.40
CA TYR A 315 -20.03 10.96 1.58
C TYR A 315 -21.26 10.43 2.32
N PRO A 316 -22.03 11.31 2.99
CA PRO A 316 -23.24 10.86 3.67
C PRO A 316 -24.13 10.03 2.75
N GLU A 317 -24.61 8.91 3.26
CA GLU A 317 -25.34 7.92 2.46
C GLU A 317 -26.53 7.37 3.26
N MET A 318 -27.63 7.11 2.58
CA MET A 318 -28.83 6.54 3.19
C MET A 318 -28.64 5.05 3.44
N ALA A 319 -29.14 4.58 4.57
CA ALA A 319 -29.12 3.17 4.92
C ALA A 319 -30.39 2.79 5.67
N ILE A 320 -30.61 1.49 5.85
CA ILE A 320 -31.73 0.96 6.64
C ILE A 320 -31.17 0.37 7.93
N VAL A 321 -31.81 0.65 9.05
CA VAL A 321 -31.42 0.03 10.32
C VAL A 321 -31.68 -1.47 10.24
N TYR A 322 -30.63 -2.25 10.51
CA TYR A 322 -30.66 -3.70 10.44
C TYR A 322 -31.04 -4.22 11.84
N PRO A 323 -30.25 -4.75 12.70
CA PRO A 323 -30.65 -4.90 14.09
C PRO A 323 -30.24 -3.68 14.92
N LYS A 324 -30.87 -3.50 16.09
CA LYS A 324 -30.46 -2.51 17.09
C LYS A 324 -29.89 -3.21 18.33
N GLY A 325 -28.99 -2.52 19.04
CA GLY A 325 -28.40 -2.98 20.29
C GLY A 325 -28.44 -1.87 21.34
N GLN A 326 -27.70 -2.05 22.42
CA GLN A 326 -27.69 -1.07 23.51
C GLN A 326 -26.99 0.23 23.08
N GLY A 327 -27.79 1.24 22.70
CA GLY A 327 -27.27 2.55 22.30
C GLY A 327 -26.58 2.60 20.96
N ARG A 328 -26.56 1.52 20.20
CA ARG A 328 -25.95 1.42 18.89
C ARG A 328 -26.86 0.68 17.92
N VAL A 329 -26.61 0.88 16.63
CA VAL A 329 -27.32 0.17 15.57
C VAL A 329 -26.34 -0.42 14.59
N ARG A 330 -26.77 -1.43 13.85
CA ARG A 330 -26.15 -1.82 12.60
C ARG A 330 -27.02 -1.24 11.49
N VAL A 331 -26.39 -0.85 10.40
CA VAL A 331 -27.15 -0.39 9.24
C VAL A 331 -26.75 -1.19 8.01
N GLN A 332 -27.64 -1.22 7.06
CA GLN A 332 -27.42 -1.90 5.79
C GLN A 332 -27.58 -0.86 4.67
N PHE A 333 -26.49 -0.58 3.99
CA PHE A 333 -26.49 0.24 2.78
C PHE A 333 -27.09 -0.58 1.63
N ASP A 334 -27.60 0.11 0.62
CA ASP A 334 -28.22 -0.57 -0.51
C ASP A 334 -27.28 -1.54 -1.22
N TRP A 335 -26.01 -1.17 -1.37
CA TRP A 335 -24.99 -2.03 -1.99
C TRP A 335 -24.63 -3.26 -1.13
N GLN A 336 -24.98 -3.27 0.14
CA GLN A 336 -24.76 -4.43 1.03
C GLN A 336 -25.90 -5.47 0.94
N LYS A 337 -27.10 -5.04 0.55
CA LYS A 337 -28.30 -5.91 0.54
C LYS A 337 -28.11 -7.18 -0.32
N PRO A 338 -27.62 -7.07 -1.57
CA PRO A 338 -27.49 -8.27 -2.41
C PRO A 338 -26.54 -9.34 -1.85
N LYS A 339 -25.62 -8.92 -0.97
CA LYS A 339 -24.63 -9.83 -0.36
C LYS A 339 -24.98 -10.20 1.08
N GLY A 340 -26.09 -9.71 1.60
CA GLY A 340 -26.48 -9.93 2.99
C GLY A 340 -25.53 -9.30 4.02
N LEU A 341 -24.81 -8.25 3.63
CA LEU A 341 -23.84 -7.58 4.48
C LEU A 341 -24.47 -6.43 5.26
N SER A 342 -23.75 -5.92 6.26
CA SER A 342 -24.16 -4.74 7.04
C SER A 342 -22.91 -4.03 7.56
N THR A 343 -23.09 -2.97 8.35
CA THR A 343 -21.99 -2.39 9.13
C THR A 343 -21.77 -3.19 10.43
N ASN A 344 -20.68 -2.91 11.12
CA ASN A 344 -20.54 -3.27 12.53
C ASN A 344 -21.50 -2.39 13.38
N TRP A 345 -21.40 -2.46 14.73
CA TRP A 345 -22.19 -1.63 15.64
C TRP A 345 -21.69 -0.19 15.61
N ILE A 346 -22.50 0.72 15.11
CA ILE A 346 -22.14 2.12 14.95
C ILE A 346 -22.95 3.01 15.90
N ARG A 347 -22.37 4.18 16.22
CA ARG A 347 -22.99 5.17 17.10
C ARG A 347 -24.12 5.90 16.40
N VAL A 348 -25.06 6.39 17.21
CA VAL A 348 -26.15 7.26 16.73
C VAL A 348 -25.92 8.65 17.32
N GLN A 349 -25.88 9.65 16.47
CA GLN A 349 -25.78 11.05 16.89
C GLN A 349 -27.10 11.45 17.61
N THR A 350 -26.95 12.26 18.64
CA THR A 350 -28.11 12.77 19.41
C THR A 350 -27.91 14.27 19.65
N PRO A 351 -28.99 15.04 19.78
CA PRO A 351 -28.89 16.48 20.07
C PRO A 351 -28.18 16.81 21.38
N ASP A 352 -28.27 15.95 22.38
CA ASP A 352 -27.66 16.17 23.68
C ASP A 352 -27.18 14.84 24.27
N ALA A 353 -25.92 14.80 24.66
CA ALA A 353 -25.32 13.64 25.32
C ALA A 353 -24.11 14.08 26.14
N GLY A 354 -23.89 13.46 27.28
CA GLY A 354 -22.72 13.77 28.07
C GLY A 354 -22.85 13.37 29.55
N THR A 355 -22.04 14.05 30.34
CA THR A 355 -22.04 13.92 31.80
C THR A 355 -22.13 15.31 32.42
N SER A 356 -22.44 15.39 33.72
CA SER A 356 -22.40 16.64 34.47
C SER A 356 -21.97 16.36 35.91
N GLY A 357 -21.79 17.40 36.69
CA GLY A 357 -21.40 17.25 38.09
C GLY A 357 -22.38 16.45 38.92
N THR A 358 -23.64 16.43 38.49
CA THR A 358 -24.71 15.71 39.20
C THR A 358 -25.10 14.39 38.51
N VAL A 359 -24.83 14.25 37.21
CA VAL A 359 -25.13 13.02 36.46
C VAL A 359 -23.84 12.55 35.81
N THR A 360 -23.24 11.54 36.39
CA THR A 360 -21.88 11.11 36.03
C THR A 360 -21.80 10.22 34.79
N ALA A 361 -22.99 9.75 34.28
CA ALA A 361 -22.99 8.91 33.07
C ALA A 361 -24.31 9.05 32.32
N ASN A 362 -24.22 9.04 31.02
CA ASN A 362 -25.36 8.90 30.09
C ASN A 362 -26.49 9.95 30.31
N ARG A 363 -26.11 11.20 30.54
CA ARG A 363 -27.05 12.31 30.53
C ARG A 363 -27.33 12.69 29.07
N GLY A 364 -28.59 12.94 28.76
CA GLY A 364 -28.97 13.49 27.46
C GLY A 364 -30.23 12.93 26.86
N PHE A 365 -30.43 13.20 25.60
CA PHE A 365 -31.58 12.75 24.82
C PHE A 365 -31.21 11.41 24.14
N VAL A 366 -32.09 10.41 24.37
CA VAL A 366 -31.86 9.08 23.77
C VAL A 366 -33.01 8.78 22.82
N SER A 367 -32.65 8.72 21.51
CA SER A 367 -33.58 8.30 20.47
C SER A 367 -32.78 7.40 19.53
N ILE A 368 -33.02 6.11 19.63
CA ILE A 368 -32.34 5.11 18.83
C ILE A 368 -33.31 4.65 17.74
N PRO A 369 -32.94 4.77 16.45
CA PRO A 369 -33.81 4.30 15.37
C PRO A 369 -34.19 2.83 15.52
N GLU A 370 -35.39 2.49 15.08
CA GLU A 370 -35.91 1.13 15.12
C GLU A 370 -35.48 0.35 13.89
N GLU A 371 -35.48 -0.95 13.99
CA GLU A 371 -35.19 -1.84 12.85
C GLU A 371 -36.17 -1.55 11.70
N GLY A 372 -35.61 -1.32 10.51
CA GLY A 372 -36.38 -0.94 9.34
C GLY A 372 -36.42 0.55 9.05
N ASP A 373 -36.06 1.40 10.01
CA ASP A 373 -36.05 2.85 9.80
C ASP A 373 -34.99 3.24 8.77
N GLN A 374 -35.32 4.26 7.97
CA GLN A 374 -34.33 4.92 7.08
C GLN A 374 -33.49 5.90 7.88
N VAL A 375 -32.19 5.83 7.71
CA VAL A 375 -31.25 6.72 8.40
C VAL A 375 -30.24 7.30 7.42
N MET A 376 -29.78 8.50 7.73
CA MET A 376 -28.62 9.08 7.07
C MET A 376 -27.38 8.71 7.86
N VAL A 377 -26.36 8.21 7.16
CA VAL A 377 -25.08 7.80 7.76
C VAL A 377 -24.01 8.77 7.32
N GLY A 378 -23.30 9.35 8.28
CA GLY A 378 -22.10 10.14 8.05
C GLY A 378 -20.85 9.31 8.30
N PHE A 379 -19.70 9.88 7.94
CA PHE A 379 -18.40 9.19 8.06
C PHE A 379 -17.40 10.14 8.70
N GLU A 380 -16.81 9.74 9.84
CA GLU A 380 -15.81 10.56 10.52
C GLU A 380 -14.60 10.79 9.59
N TYR A 381 -14.23 12.04 9.38
CA TYR A 381 -13.15 12.46 8.45
C TYR A 381 -13.37 12.02 6.99
N GLY A 382 -14.58 11.55 6.64
CA GLY A 382 -14.83 10.97 5.31
C GLY A 382 -14.28 9.55 5.16
N ASP A 383 -13.88 8.91 6.23
CA ASP A 383 -13.33 7.55 6.20
C ASP A 383 -14.46 6.51 6.14
N PRO A 384 -14.57 5.71 5.06
CA PRO A 384 -15.62 4.70 4.95
C PRO A 384 -15.60 3.63 6.06
N HIS A 385 -14.48 3.51 6.78
CA HIS A 385 -14.37 2.58 7.90
C HIS A 385 -15.01 3.13 9.19
N ARG A 386 -15.45 4.42 9.21
CA ARG A 386 -15.94 5.11 10.42
C ARG A 386 -17.36 5.65 10.25
N PRO A 387 -18.34 4.78 9.93
CA PRO A 387 -19.72 5.25 9.79
C PRO A 387 -20.37 5.56 11.15
N TYR A 388 -21.31 6.51 11.16
CA TYR A 388 -22.17 6.81 12.29
C TYR A 388 -23.50 7.34 11.78
N VAL A 389 -24.59 7.09 12.51
CA VAL A 389 -25.92 7.58 12.12
C VAL A 389 -26.07 9.04 12.53
N THR A 390 -26.44 9.90 11.58
CA THR A 390 -26.68 11.33 11.83
C THR A 390 -28.15 11.61 12.19
N GLY A 391 -29.08 10.74 11.80
CA GLY A 391 -30.50 10.90 12.10
C GLY A 391 -31.36 10.03 11.20
N SER A 392 -32.63 9.95 11.54
CA SER A 392 -33.63 9.22 10.75
C SER A 392 -34.25 10.13 9.69
N LEU A 393 -34.75 9.51 8.62
CA LEU A 393 -35.37 10.21 7.49
C LEU A 393 -36.84 9.76 7.40
N PHE A 394 -37.74 10.73 7.20
CA PHE A 394 -39.10 10.43 6.80
C PHE A 394 -39.14 10.11 5.32
N HIS A 395 -40.00 9.19 4.94
CA HIS A 395 -40.24 8.86 3.51
C HIS A 395 -41.74 8.98 3.20
N GLU A 396 -42.04 9.09 1.93
CA GLU A 396 -43.40 9.43 1.45
C GLU A 396 -44.47 8.43 1.84
N THR A 397 -44.12 7.21 2.20
CA THR A 397 -45.11 6.19 2.58
C THR A 397 -45.62 6.34 4.04
N PHE A 398 -45.08 7.30 4.79
CA PHE A 398 -45.51 7.58 6.17
C PHE A 398 -46.81 8.40 6.25
N GLU A 399 -47.36 8.84 5.12
CA GLU A 399 -48.57 9.63 5.07
C GLU A 399 -49.87 8.81 4.90
N LYS A 400 -49.84 7.52 5.19
CA LYS A 400 -51.02 6.67 5.09
C LYS A 400 -51.44 6.16 6.46
#